data_3fd58de9b017fe3a3cff4135f3408fe5
#
_entry.id   3fd58de9b017fe3a3cff4135f3408fe5
#
_cell.length_a   1.000
_cell.length_b   1.000
_cell.length_c   1.000
_cell.angle_alpha   90.00
_cell.angle_beta   90.00
_cell.angle_gamma   90.00
#
_symmetry.space_group_name_H-M   'P 1'
#
loop_
_entity.id
_entity.type
_entity.pdbx_description
1 polymer ?
#
loop_
_entity_poly.entity_id
_entity_poly.type
_entity_poly.pdbx_seq_one_letter_code
_entity_poly.pdbx_strand_id
1 'polypeptide(L)'
;MKKILLLLFIGLLSLSSYSQDEITYESALYINDLAIAEIPRFVKLHKKFTDMSLGENRTMTGEWVFRHWYGSGHTFVIYTQYASMDDFHKDADLANQNIKAKIDATEDASEKETLMQEWAEYRSFANGHSDEVRAANSKTGFYQLENTDFDIPFAYVVGKYNSSGSWGKMGNAFFDWRIKDSVDSGTSMSGGVSYHYMGSSSDVEVWQCYTNLVEFAKSVTAKTTESEEAIEAKKTFWSLVDGAHEDQIYVHIGHVNLEKGIFDLAGKDR
;
A
#
# COMPACT_ATOMS: atom_id res chain seq x y z
N MET A 1 -39.20 12.86 -39.78
CA MET A 1 -38.00 12.02 -39.85
C MET A 1 -36.76 12.60 -39.09
N LYS A 2 -36.50 13.90 -39.09
CA LYS A 2 -35.32 14.50 -38.37
C LYS A 2 -35.38 14.37 -36.84
N LYS A 3 -36.56 14.32 -36.21
CA LYS A 3 -36.69 14.22 -34.74
C LYS A 3 -36.45 12.80 -34.20
N ILE A 4 -36.63 11.75 -34.98
CA ILE A 4 -36.38 10.36 -34.61
C ILE A 4 -34.89 10.05 -34.64
N LEU A 5 -34.15 10.67 -35.57
CA LEU A 5 -32.70 10.51 -35.66
C LEU A 5 -31.97 11.13 -34.44
N LEU A 6 -32.49 12.23 -33.88
CA LEU A 6 -31.91 12.89 -32.71
C LEU A 6 -32.09 12.05 -31.42
N LEU A 7 -33.24 11.37 -31.28
CA LEU A 7 -33.48 10.50 -30.14
C LEU A 7 -32.63 9.21 -30.18
N LEU A 8 -32.33 8.67 -31.35
CA LEU A 8 -31.41 7.55 -31.53
C LEU A 8 -29.96 7.93 -31.22
N PHE A 9 -29.56 9.17 -31.51
CA PHE A 9 -28.21 9.65 -31.22
C PHE A 9 -27.99 9.91 -29.69
N ILE A 10 -29.02 10.40 -28.99
CA ILE A 10 -29.02 10.58 -27.54
C ILE A 10 -29.03 9.22 -26.82
N GLY A 11 -29.73 8.22 -27.35
CA GLY A 11 -29.74 6.84 -26.82
C GLY A 11 -28.39 6.12 -26.96
N LEU A 12 -27.57 6.46 -27.99
CA LEU A 12 -26.25 5.89 -28.21
C LEU A 12 -25.16 6.53 -27.31
N LEU A 13 -25.38 7.78 -26.89
CA LEU A 13 -24.45 8.45 -25.96
C LEU A 13 -24.63 8.04 -24.48
N SER A 14 -25.79 7.46 -24.15
CA SER A 14 -26.06 6.97 -22.79
C SER A 14 -25.58 5.53 -22.52
N LEU A 15 -25.00 4.83 -23.51
CA LEU A 15 -24.51 3.45 -23.37
C LEU A 15 -22.98 3.38 -23.09
N SER A 16 -22.30 4.50 -22.90
CA SER A 16 -20.83 4.53 -22.77
C SER A 16 -20.32 4.83 -21.35
N SER A 17 -21.14 4.64 -20.33
CA SER A 17 -20.68 4.74 -18.94
C SER A 17 -20.57 3.36 -18.29
N TYR A 18 -19.91 2.41 -18.93
CA TYR A 18 -19.20 1.40 -18.17
C TYR A 18 -17.98 2.11 -17.61
N SER A 19 -18.04 2.50 -16.35
CA SER A 19 -16.87 2.88 -15.58
C SER A 19 -15.88 1.72 -15.74
N GLN A 20 -14.84 1.89 -16.54
CA GLN A 20 -13.68 1.05 -16.45
C GLN A 20 -13.20 1.19 -15.02
N ASP A 21 -12.96 0.09 -14.32
CA ASP A 21 -12.39 0.11 -12.99
C ASP A 21 -11.08 0.90 -13.07
N GLU A 22 -10.96 1.94 -12.27
CA GLU A 22 -9.80 2.78 -12.24
C GLU A 22 -8.62 1.97 -11.69
N ILE A 23 -7.48 1.98 -12.38
CA ILE A 23 -6.28 1.30 -11.97
C ILE A 23 -5.38 2.32 -11.27
N THR A 24 -4.98 2.00 -10.06
CA THR A 24 -3.97 2.71 -9.28
C THR A 24 -2.68 1.92 -9.22
N TYR A 25 -1.59 2.58 -8.86
CA TYR A 25 -0.27 1.97 -8.77
C TYR A 25 0.29 2.15 -7.36
N GLU A 26 1.11 1.20 -6.96
CA GLU A 26 1.79 1.20 -5.68
C GLU A 26 3.23 0.77 -5.89
N SER A 27 4.17 1.61 -5.48
CA SER A 27 5.57 1.19 -5.37
C SER A 27 5.83 0.66 -3.97
N ALA A 28 6.52 -0.46 -3.88
CA ALA A 28 7.02 -1.01 -2.63
C ALA A 28 8.54 -0.91 -2.60
N LEU A 29 9.08 -0.17 -1.65
CA LEU A 29 10.52 -0.12 -1.37
C LEU A 29 10.82 -1.02 -0.18
N TYR A 30 11.64 -2.05 -0.40
CA TYR A 30 12.02 -3.03 0.61
C TYR A 30 13.41 -2.72 1.16
N ILE A 31 13.51 -2.32 2.42
CA ILE A 31 14.78 -2.13 3.12
C ILE A 31 15.16 -3.45 3.79
N ASN A 32 16.28 -4.00 3.33
CA ASN A 32 16.83 -5.25 3.81
C ASN A 32 17.91 -4.98 4.87
N ASP A 33 18.11 -5.94 5.76
CA ASP A 33 19.29 -6.07 6.62
C ASP A 33 19.67 -4.85 7.48
N LEU A 34 18.69 -3.99 7.82
CA LEU A 34 18.91 -2.91 8.75
C LEU A 34 19.12 -3.47 10.18
N ALA A 35 20.23 -3.11 10.82
CA ALA A 35 20.52 -3.56 12.17
C ALA A 35 19.46 -3.05 13.16
N ILE A 36 19.07 -3.89 14.13
CA ILE A 36 18.01 -3.55 15.10
C ILE A 36 18.32 -2.24 15.84
N ALA A 37 19.60 -1.98 16.13
CA ALA A 37 20.04 -0.74 16.80
C ALA A 37 19.83 0.52 15.95
N GLU A 38 19.75 0.39 14.63
CA GLU A 38 19.57 1.51 13.69
C GLU A 38 18.09 1.84 13.44
N ILE A 39 17.18 0.93 13.78
CA ILE A 39 15.73 1.09 13.54
C ILE A 39 15.19 2.42 14.09
N PRO A 40 15.45 2.83 15.34
CA PRO A 40 14.95 4.11 15.86
C PRO A 40 15.50 5.32 15.08
N ARG A 41 16.75 5.23 14.65
CA ARG A 41 17.39 6.29 13.86
C ARG A 41 16.78 6.38 12.47
N PHE A 42 16.57 5.23 11.82
CA PHE A 42 15.87 5.16 10.54
C PHE A 42 14.48 5.81 10.62
N VAL A 43 13.66 5.40 11.58
CA VAL A 43 12.29 5.93 11.74
C VAL A 43 12.28 7.45 11.95
N LYS A 44 13.21 7.96 12.78
CA LYS A 44 13.38 9.40 13.01
C LYS A 44 13.74 10.15 11.74
N LEU A 45 14.69 9.63 10.97
CA LEU A 45 15.13 10.26 9.72
C LEU A 45 14.09 10.11 8.61
N HIS A 46 13.43 8.97 8.53
CA HIS A 46 12.32 8.77 7.58
C HIS A 46 11.24 9.83 7.80
N LYS A 47 10.72 9.96 9.03
CA LYS A 47 9.76 11.02 9.35
C LYS A 47 10.27 12.40 8.94
N LYS A 48 11.50 12.75 9.34
CA LYS A 48 12.09 14.08 9.06
C LYS A 48 12.15 14.38 7.56
N PHE A 49 12.67 13.45 6.77
CA PHE A 49 12.85 13.69 5.34
C PHE A 49 11.57 13.47 4.53
N THR A 50 10.65 12.63 4.99
CA THR A 50 9.30 12.61 4.42
C THR A 50 8.59 13.94 4.66
N ASP A 51 8.58 14.49 5.88
CA ASP A 51 8.02 15.84 6.15
C ASP A 51 8.68 16.92 5.28
N MET A 52 9.99 16.82 5.04
CA MET A 52 10.70 17.74 4.15
C MET A 52 10.38 17.52 2.67
N SER A 53 10.03 16.31 2.28
CA SER A 53 9.67 16.00 0.88
C SER A 53 8.26 16.48 0.51
N LEU A 54 7.37 16.66 1.49
CA LEU A 54 5.98 17.04 1.25
C LEU A 54 5.86 18.48 0.74
N GLY A 55 4.88 18.69 -0.15
CA GLY A 55 4.54 19.96 -0.77
C GLY A 55 3.38 19.74 -1.77
N GLU A 56 2.75 20.86 -2.20
CA GLU A 56 1.60 20.83 -3.13
C GLU A 56 1.93 20.21 -4.50
N ASN A 57 3.21 20.13 -4.85
CA ASN A 57 3.67 19.56 -6.11
C ASN A 57 3.82 18.01 -6.07
N ARG A 58 3.71 17.35 -4.90
CA ARG A 58 3.81 15.89 -4.81
C ARG A 58 2.64 15.22 -5.52
N THR A 59 2.92 14.11 -6.18
CA THR A 59 1.93 13.37 -6.98
C THR A 59 1.49 12.06 -6.34
N MET A 60 2.12 11.65 -5.25
CA MET A 60 1.67 10.49 -4.47
C MET A 60 0.30 10.73 -3.84
N THR A 61 -0.50 9.67 -3.72
CA THR A 61 -1.83 9.69 -3.07
C THR A 61 -1.81 9.09 -1.67
N GLY A 62 -0.69 8.50 -1.25
CA GLY A 62 -0.49 7.95 0.09
C GLY A 62 0.89 7.33 0.24
N GLU A 63 1.38 7.24 1.48
CA GLU A 63 2.59 6.52 1.84
C GLU A 63 2.39 5.83 3.18
N TRP A 64 2.78 4.56 3.27
CA TRP A 64 2.64 3.71 4.45
C TRP A 64 3.96 3.03 4.76
N VAL A 65 4.35 3.00 6.04
CA VAL A 65 5.59 2.38 6.50
C VAL A 65 5.30 1.23 7.45
N PHE A 66 5.83 0.08 7.12
CA PHE A 66 5.67 -1.16 7.87
C PHE A 66 7.01 -1.73 8.26
N ARG A 67 7.12 -2.19 9.51
CA ARG A 67 8.28 -2.89 10.04
C ARG A 67 7.99 -4.37 10.17
N HIS A 68 8.93 -5.21 9.78
CA HIS A 68 8.86 -6.66 9.94
C HIS A 68 8.55 -7.08 11.38
N TRP A 69 7.64 -8.03 11.51
CA TRP A 69 7.26 -8.60 12.80
C TRP A 69 7.44 -10.11 12.82
N TYR A 70 6.78 -10.87 11.90
CA TYR A 70 6.87 -12.33 11.83
C TYR A 70 6.83 -12.82 10.37
N GLY A 71 7.29 -14.06 10.16
CA GLY A 71 7.32 -14.72 8.87
C GLY A 71 8.58 -14.37 8.06
N SER A 72 8.51 -14.54 6.74
CA SER A 72 9.51 -14.00 5.82
C SER A 72 9.32 -12.48 5.66
N GLY A 73 10.28 -11.79 5.07
CA GLY A 73 10.11 -10.38 4.76
C GLY A 73 11.36 -9.53 4.95
N HIS A 74 11.18 -8.23 4.84
CA HIS A 74 12.21 -7.21 4.85
C HIS A 74 12.16 -6.42 6.15
N THR A 75 13.26 -5.78 6.58
CA THR A 75 13.25 -5.00 7.83
C THR A 75 12.18 -3.92 7.82
N PHE A 76 12.06 -3.19 6.69
CA PHE A 76 10.96 -2.27 6.43
C PHE A 76 10.42 -2.45 5.02
N VAL A 77 9.12 -2.17 4.89
CA VAL A 77 8.46 -1.95 3.60
C VAL A 77 7.83 -0.56 3.62
N ILE A 78 8.11 0.21 2.58
CA ILE A 78 7.49 1.52 2.35
C ILE A 78 6.66 1.38 1.09
N TYR A 79 5.34 1.48 1.26
CA TYR A 79 4.40 1.51 0.14
C TYR A 79 4.04 2.96 -0.18
N THR A 80 4.21 3.37 -1.43
CA THR A 80 3.77 4.69 -1.91
C THR A 80 2.78 4.53 -3.04
N GLN A 81 1.62 5.16 -2.93
CA GLN A 81 0.49 5.02 -3.84
C GLN A 81 0.41 6.17 -4.83
N TYR A 82 -0.06 5.88 -6.06
CA TYR A 82 -0.16 6.82 -7.18
C TYR A 82 -1.42 6.58 -7.99
N ALA A 83 -2.02 7.65 -8.48
CA ALA A 83 -3.17 7.56 -9.39
C ALA A 83 -2.77 7.09 -10.79
N SER A 84 -1.52 7.32 -11.21
CA SER A 84 -1.03 6.93 -12.54
C SER A 84 0.48 6.59 -12.51
N MET A 85 0.95 5.90 -13.56
CA MET A 85 2.39 5.68 -13.76
C MET A 85 3.15 6.99 -14.05
N ASP A 86 2.50 7.97 -14.65
CA ASP A 86 3.09 9.30 -14.85
C ASP A 86 3.37 9.98 -13.52
N ASP A 87 2.47 9.84 -12.54
CA ASP A 87 2.64 10.35 -11.19
C ASP A 87 3.79 9.64 -10.48
N PHE A 88 3.84 8.30 -10.55
CA PHE A 88 4.96 7.52 -10.03
C PHE A 88 6.31 8.00 -10.59
N HIS A 89 6.43 8.18 -11.90
CA HIS A 89 7.71 8.60 -12.52
C HIS A 89 8.17 9.99 -12.11
N LYS A 90 7.27 10.90 -11.76
CA LYS A 90 7.60 12.29 -11.42
C LYS A 90 7.89 12.47 -9.93
N ASP A 91 7.24 11.68 -9.09
CA ASP A 91 7.18 11.93 -7.65
C ASP A 91 8.53 11.89 -6.95
N ALA A 92 9.40 10.93 -7.30
CA ALA A 92 10.72 10.81 -6.69
C ALA A 92 11.60 12.05 -6.93
N ASP A 93 11.54 12.63 -8.13
CA ASP A 93 12.26 13.86 -8.44
C ASP A 93 11.69 15.06 -7.68
N LEU A 94 10.36 15.14 -7.58
CA LEU A 94 9.67 16.20 -6.82
C LEU A 94 10.00 16.12 -5.33
N ALA A 95 10.00 14.93 -4.75
CA ALA A 95 10.42 14.69 -3.37
C ALA A 95 11.84 15.18 -3.11
N ASN A 96 12.80 14.79 -3.96
CA ASN A 96 14.19 15.19 -3.86
C ASN A 96 14.37 16.71 -4.03
N GLN A 97 13.64 17.33 -4.95
CA GLN A 97 13.66 18.79 -5.16
C GLN A 97 13.17 19.53 -3.92
N ASN A 98 12.06 19.07 -3.29
CA ASN A 98 11.51 19.68 -2.08
C ASN A 98 12.48 19.57 -0.90
N ILE A 99 13.10 18.41 -0.68
CA ILE A 99 14.11 18.22 0.37
C ILE A 99 15.30 19.17 0.13
N LYS A 100 15.82 19.17 -1.10
CA LYS A 100 16.95 20.03 -1.47
C LYS A 100 16.63 21.51 -1.25
N ALA A 101 15.47 21.97 -1.67
CA ALA A 101 15.04 23.36 -1.51
C ALA A 101 14.99 23.75 -0.02
N LYS A 102 14.47 22.89 0.86
CA LYS A 102 14.42 23.15 2.30
C LYS A 102 15.82 23.17 2.93
N ILE A 103 16.72 22.27 2.52
CA ILE A 103 18.13 22.30 2.97
C ILE A 103 18.82 23.57 2.49
N ASP A 104 18.62 23.98 1.23
CA ASP A 104 19.25 25.17 0.65
C ASP A 104 18.74 26.45 1.31
N ALA A 105 17.48 26.50 1.72
CA ALA A 105 16.87 27.64 2.41
C ALA A 105 17.29 27.77 3.90
N THR A 106 17.99 26.79 4.47
CA THR A 106 18.49 26.85 5.86
C THR A 106 19.62 27.88 5.94
N GLU A 107 19.42 28.95 6.73
CA GLU A 107 20.38 30.06 6.85
C GLU A 107 21.56 29.72 7.76
N ASP A 108 21.31 28.95 8.85
CA ASP A 108 22.37 28.51 9.76
C ASP A 108 23.25 27.45 9.10
N ALA A 109 24.55 27.78 8.95
CA ALA A 109 25.50 26.91 8.25
C ALA A 109 25.72 25.56 8.97
N SER A 110 25.69 25.53 10.31
CA SER A 110 25.87 24.31 11.09
C SER A 110 24.63 23.41 11.01
N GLU A 111 23.43 24.01 11.03
CA GLU A 111 22.17 23.28 10.81
C GLU A 111 22.10 22.70 9.40
N LYS A 112 22.47 23.51 8.39
CA LYS A 112 22.51 23.05 6.99
C LYS A 112 23.47 21.86 6.82
N GLU A 113 24.67 21.93 7.38
CA GLU A 113 25.64 20.83 7.34
C GLU A 113 25.06 19.57 8.01
N THR A 114 24.42 19.71 9.16
CA THR A 114 23.75 18.62 9.87
C THR A 114 22.67 17.99 9.01
N LEU A 115 21.81 18.79 8.36
CA LEU A 115 20.77 18.30 7.46
C LEU A 115 21.35 17.52 6.27
N MET A 116 22.44 17.99 5.68
CA MET A 116 23.11 17.31 4.58
C MET A 116 23.69 15.94 5.03
N GLN A 117 24.31 15.89 6.21
CA GLN A 117 24.83 14.64 6.78
C GLN A 117 23.71 13.65 7.10
N GLU A 118 22.63 14.11 7.73
CA GLU A 118 21.46 13.28 8.05
C GLU A 118 20.75 12.79 6.78
N TRP A 119 20.67 13.61 5.72
CA TRP A 119 20.14 13.19 4.44
C TRP A 119 21.00 12.09 3.78
N ALA A 120 22.32 12.24 3.83
CA ALA A 120 23.24 11.22 3.34
C ALA A 120 23.12 9.90 4.14
N GLU A 121 23.01 9.99 5.46
CA GLU A 121 22.77 8.85 6.36
C GLU A 121 21.43 8.16 6.01
N TYR A 122 20.34 8.93 5.92
CA TYR A 122 19.01 8.37 5.58
C TYR A 122 19.04 7.61 4.25
N ARG A 123 19.64 8.18 3.23
CA ARG A 123 19.78 7.50 1.93
C ARG A 123 20.62 6.21 2.02
N SER A 124 21.60 6.17 2.92
CA SER A 124 22.44 4.98 3.08
C SER A 124 21.68 3.76 3.61
N PHE A 125 20.59 3.95 4.35
CA PHE A 125 19.72 2.85 4.80
C PHE A 125 19.02 2.12 3.65
N ALA A 126 18.87 2.77 2.51
CA ALA A 126 18.33 2.14 1.30
C ALA A 126 19.41 1.46 0.44
N ASN A 127 20.68 1.42 0.86
CA ASN A 127 21.70 0.70 0.13
C ASN A 127 21.36 -0.80 0.13
N GLY A 128 21.32 -1.40 -1.08
CA GLY A 128 20.92 -2.80 -1.23
C GLY A 128 19.43 -3.06 -1.10
N HIS A 129 18.59 -2.00 -1.21
CA HIS A 129 17.13 -2.16 -1.31
C HIS A 129 16.73 -2.98 -2.55
N SER A 130 15.54 -3.53 -2.49
CA SER A 130 14.81 -3.99 -3.66
C SER A 130 13.50 -3.21 -3.76
N ASP A 131 12.96 -3.12 -4.97
CA ASP A 131 11.71 -2.43 -5.23
C ASP A 131 10.86 -3.18 -6.25
N GLU A 132 9.58 -2.88 -6.22
CA GLU A 132 8.60 -3.33 -7.21
C GLU A 132 7.51 -2.28 -7.38
N VAL A 133 6.80 -2.37 -8.50
CA VAL A 133 5.55 -1.63 -8.71
C VAL A 133 4.43 -2.63 -8.92
N ARG A 134 3.33 -2.41 -8.25
CA ARG A 134 2.11 -3.20 -8.33
C ARG A 134 0.97 -2.35 -8.89
N ALA A 135 0.03 -2.99 -9.55
CA ALA A 135 -1.22 -2.36 -10.01
C ALA A 135 -2.38 -2.87 -9.15
N ALA A 136 -3.31 -1.99 -8.82
CA ALA A 136 -4.50 -2.34 -8.06
C ALA A 136 -5.75 -1.80 -8.75
N ASN A 137 -6.86 -2.53 -8.62
CA ASN A 137 -8.16 -2.08 -9.07
C ASN A 137 -8.81 -1.25 -7.97
N SER A 138 -9.44 -0.13 -8.30
CA SER A 138 -10.06 0.79 -7.33
C SER A 138 -11.12 0.12 -6.42
N LYS A 139 -11.72 -1.00 -6.85
CA LYS A 139 -12.73 -1.72 -6.06
C LYS A 139 -12.16 -2.72 -5.07
N THR A 140 -11.03 -3.36 -5.41
CA THR A 140 -10.46 -4.46 -4.64
C THR A 140 -9.07 -4.17 -4.10
N GLY A 141 -8.42 -3.10 -4.59
CA GLY A 141 -7.07 -2.74 -4.21
C GLY A 141 -6.94 -2.16 -2.81
N PHE A 142 -7.97 -1.44 -2.35
CA PHE A 142 -8.03 -0.90 -0.99
C PHE A 142 -9.49 -0.86 -0.53
N TYR A 143 -9.87 -1.76 0.36
CA TYR A 143 -11.22 -1.86 0.91
C TYR A 143 -11.21 -1.68 2.42
N GLN A 144 -12.01 -0.74 2.92
CA GLN A 144 -12.11 -0.42 4.34
C GLN A 144 -13.53 0.06 4.67
N LEU A 145 -13.87 0.03 5.96
CA LEU A 145 -15.06 0.74 6.45
C LEU A 145 -14.80 2.24 6.57
N GLU A 146 -15.85 3.01 6.44
CA GLU A 146 -15.82 4.44 6.71
C GLU A 146 -15.36 4.71 8.17
N ASN A 147 -14.48 5.70 8.36
CA ASN A 147 -13.91 6.07 9.66
C ASN A 147 -12.95 5.05 10.29
N THR A 148 -12.28 4.21 9.49
CA THR A 148 -11.20 3.36 10.00
C THR A 148 -10.06 4.21 10.55
N ASP A 149 -9.67 3.97 11.81
CA ASP A 149 -8.55 4.67 12.46
C ASP A 149 -7.22 3.99 12.09
N PHE A 150 -6.41 4.69 11.29
CA PHE A 150 -5.06 4.26 10.93
C PHE A 150 -3.96 4.94 11.74
N ASP A 151 -4.29 5.83 12.68
CA ASP A 151 -3.28 6.49 13.54
C ASP A 151 -2.72 5.56 14.63
N ILE A 152 -3.24 4.34 14.72
CA ILE A 152 -2.77 3.30 15.66
C ILE A 152 -1.72 2.38 15.01
N PRO A 153 -0.84 1.75 15.80
CA PRO A 153 -0.08 0.60 15.33
C PRO A 153 -1.02 -0.59 15.10
N PHE A 154 -0.98 -1.17 13.89
CA PHE A 154 -1.80 -2.33 13.57
C PHE A 154 -0.95 -3.43 12.90
N ALA A 155 -1.43 -4.66 12.91
CA ALA A 155 -0.83 -5.77 12.21
C ALA A 155 -1.23 -5.73 10.72
N TYR A 156 -0.26 -5.69 9.82
CA TYR A 156 -0.41 -5.81 8.39
C TYR A 156 0.03 -7.22 7.97
N VAL A 157 -0.91 -8.02 7.48
CA VAL A 157 -0.70 -9.42 7.10
C VAL A 157 -0.75 -9.52 5.59
N VAL A 158 0.31 -10.03 4.98
CA VAL A 158 0.48 -10.09 3.53
C VAL A 158 0.69 -11.53 3.11
N GLY A 159 -0.01 -11.96 2.06
CA GLY A 159 0.23 -13.20 1.34
C GLY A 159 0.66 -12.92 -0.10
N LYS A 160 1.76 -13.52 -0.53
CA LYS A 160 2.32 -13.40 -1.89
C LYS A 160 2.20 -14.71 -2.63
N TYR A 161 1.53 -14.71 -3.79
CA TYR A 161 1.16 -15.91 -4.53
C TYR A 161 1.52 -15.80 -6.00
N ASN A 162 1.99 -16.91 -6.59
CA ASN A 162 2.02 -17.07 -8.03
C ASN A 162 0.76 -17.78 -8.50
N SER A 163 0.31 -17.52 -9.72
CA SER A 163 -0.93 -18.02 -10.26
C SER A 163 -0.70 -18.87 -11.52
N SER A 164 -1.29 -20.06 -11.55
CA SER A 164 -1.35 -20.91 -12.72
C SER A 164 -2.32 -20.44 -13.81
N GLY A 165 -3.02 -19.32 -13.58
CA GLY A 165 -4.07 -18.82 -14.47
C GLY A 165 -4.26 -17.31 -14.41
N SER A 166 -5.51 -16.88 -14.37
CA SER A 166 -5.85 -15.45 -14.35
C SER A 166 -5.61 -14.81 -12.99
N TRP A 167 -4.70 -13.86 -12.91
CA TRP A 167 -4.40 -13.07 -11.72
C TRP A 167 -5.64 -12.33 -11.19
N GLY A 168 -6.38 -11.66 -12.09
CA GLY A 168 -7.60 -10.95 -11.70
C GLY A 168 -8.67 -11.89 -11.12
N LYS A 169 -8.85 -13.09 -11.71
CA LYS A 169 -9.77 -14.09 -11.15
C LYS A 169 -9.32 -14.58 -9.77
N MET A 170 -8.02 -14.79 -9.60
CA MET A 170 -7.44 -15.20 -8.32
C MET A 170 -7.62 -14.13 -7.25
N GLY A 171 -7.26 -12.89 -7.54
CA GLY A 171 -7.38 -11.77 -6.62
C GLY A 171 -8.83 -11.47 -6.23
N ASN A 172 -9.75 -11.42 -7.20
CA ASN A 172 -11.18 -11.26 -6.92
C ASN A 172 -11.72 -12.39 -6.04
N ALA A 173 -11.29 -13.63 -6.29
CA ALA A 173 -11.70 -14.76 -5.46
C ALA A 173 -11.21 -14.63 -4.01
N PHE A 174 -9.99 -14.13 -3.78
CA PHE A 174 -9.52 -13.85 -2.40
C PHE A 174 -10.31 -12.71 -1.76
N PHE A 175 -10.57 -11.65 -2.52
CA PHE A 175 -11.36 -10.53 -2.06
C PHE A 175 -12.76 -10.96 -1.59
N ASP A 176 -13.48 -11.72 -2.43
CA ASP A 176 -14.83 -12.20 -2.14
C ASP A 176 -14.86 -13.22 -1.01
N TRP A 177 -13.84 -14.09 -0.93
CA TRP A 177 -13.76 -15.10 0.12
C TRP A 177 -13.38 -14.51 1.47
N ARG A 178 -12.40 -13.58 1.48
CA ARG A 178 -11.68 -13.29 2.73
C ARG A 178 -11.77 -11.83 3.15
N ILE A 179 -11.57 -10.89 2.21
CA ILE A 179 -11.41 -9.47 2.57
C ILE A 179 -12.77 -8.85 2.87
N LYS A 180 -13.69 -8.93 1.93
CA LYS A 180 -14.97 -8.22 2.00
C LYS A 180 -15.71 -8.51 3.31
N ASP A 181 -16.00 -9.77 3.59
CA ASP A 181 -16.77 -10.15 4.78
C ASP A 181 -16.04 -9.84 6.09
N SER A 182 -14.70 -9.96 6.12
CA SER A 182 -13.93 -9.66 7.33
C SER A 182 -13.87 -8.16 7.63
N VAL A 183 -13.83 -7.32 6.62
CA VAL A 183 -13.92 -5.85 6.79
C VAL A 183 -15.35 -5.46 7.16
N ASP A 184 -16.36 -5.93 6.42
CA ASP A 184 -17.76 -5.61 6.68
C ASP A 184 -18.22 -6.02 8.09
N SER A 185 -17.68 -7.11 8.64
CA SER A 185 -17.93 -7.56 10.02
C SER A 185 -17.08 -6.85 11.07
N GLY A 186 -16.12 -6.01 10.68
CA GLY A 186 -15.16 -5.37 11.59
C GLY A 186 -14.11 -6.34 12.17
N THR A 187 -13.97 -7.55 11.61
CA THR A 187 -12.92 -8.49 12.00
C THR A 187 -11.54 -8.03 11.55
N SER A 188 -11.44 -7.43 10.37
CA SER A 188 -10.27 -6.69 9.91
C SER A 188 -10.60 -5.22 9.70
N MET A 189 -9.59 -4.36 9.79
CA MET A 189 -9.73 -2.90 9.59
C MET A 189 -9.87 -2.56 8.11
N SER A 190 -9.09 -3.22 7.29
CA SER A 190 -9.02 -3.04 5.85
C SER A 190 -8.37 -4.25 5.18
N GLY A 191 -8.40 -4.29 3.87
CA GLY A 191 -7.71 -5.28 3.08
C GLY A 191 -7.70 -4.91 1.61
N GLY A 192 -6.89 -5.61 0.82
CA GLY A 192 -6.79 -5.35 -0.60
C GLY A 192 -6.04 -6.41 -1.37
N VAL A 193 -6.05 -6.22 -2.68
CA VAL A 193 -5.39 -7.08 -3.66
C VAL A 193 -4.62 -6.22 -4.64
N SER A 194 -3.39 -6.59 -4.92
CA SER A 194 -2.58 -5.97 -5.96
C SER A 194 -1.92 -7.02 -6.85
N TYR A 195 -1.52 -6.59 -8.04
CA TYR A 195 -1.00 -7.44 -9.09
C TYR A 195 0.39 -6.96 -9.52
N HIS A 196 1.27 -7.89 -9.84
CA HIS A 196 2.58 -7.55 -10.36
C HIS A 196 2.49 -6.65 -11.60
N TYR A 197 3.27 -5.57 -11.60
CA TYR A 197 3.38 -4.66 -12.74
C TYR A 197 4.84 -4.51 -13.21
N MET A 198 5.78 -4.22 -12.31
CA MET A 198 7.20 -4.09 -12.60
C MET A 198 8.05 -4.61 -11.43
N GLY A 199 9.29 -5.01 -11.72
CA GLY A 199 10.22 -5.53 -10.72
C GLY A 199 10.17 -7.06 -10.62
N SER A 200 10.71 -7.62 -9.54
CA SER A 200 10.79 -9.07 -9.31
C SER A 200 9.88 -9.43 -8.12
N SER A 201 8.68 -9.91 -8.40
CA SER A 201 7.67 -10.20 -7.38
C SER A 201 6.73 -11.32 -7.80
N SER A 202 5.89 -11.76 -6.84
CA SER A 202 4.76 -12.66 -7.07
C SER A 202 3.65 -12.01 -7.91
N ASP A 203 2.89 -12.84 -8.61
CA ASP A 203 1.81 -12.41 -9.50
C ASP A 203 0.72 -11.63 -8.78
N VAL A 204 0.30 -12.14 -7.61
CA VAL A 204 -0.81 -11.59 -6.80
C VAL A 204 -0.33 -11.40 -5.36
N GLU A 205 -0.55 -10.22 -4.82
CA GLU A 205 -0.42 -9.93 -3.41
C GLU A 205 -1.80 -9.65 -2.81
N VAL A 206 -2.06 -10.24 -1.67
CA VAL A 206 -3.28 -10.03 -0.89
C VAL A 206 -2.89 -9.59 0.51
N TRP A 207 -3.64 -8.65 1.07
CA TRP A 207 -3.30 -8.14 2.40
C TRP A 207 -4.54 -7.80 3.22
N GLN A 208 -4.38 -7.84 4.54
CA GLN A 208 -5.39 -7.42 5.51
C GLN A 208 -4.73 -6.75 6.72
N CYS A 209 -5.40 -5.74 7.26
CA CYS A 209 -5.00 -5.04 8.48
C CYS A 209 -5.87 -5.46 9.65
N TYR A 210 -5.24 -5.71 10.81
CA TYR A 210 -5.91 -6.06 12.06
C TYR A 210 -5.40 -5.15 13.17
N THR A 211 -6.27 -4.73 14.08
CA THR A 211 -5.88 -3.85 15.20
C THR A 211 -4.72 -4.41 16.03
N ASN A 212 -4.56 -5.74 16.06
CA ASN A 212 -3.44 -6.45 16.71
C ASN A 212 -3.39 -7.91 16.26
N LEU A 213 -2.34 -8.64 16.68
CA LEU A 213 -2.18 -10.09 16.37
C LEU A 213 -3.25 -10.98 16.97
N VAL A 214 -3.89 -10.58 18.06
CA VAL A 214 -4.96 -11.37 18.68
C VAL A 214 -6.18 -11.37 17.76
N GLU A 215 -6.54 -10.24 17.18
CA GLU A 215 -7.65 -10.14 16.22
C GLU A 215 -7.34 -10.91 14.93
N PHE A 216 -6.10 -10.86 14.44
CA PHE A 216 -5.66 -11.74 13.36
C PHE A 216 -5.82 -13.23 13.73
N ALA A 217 -5.32 -13.66 14.89
CA ALA A 217 -5.44 -15.05 15.32
C ALA A 217 -6.90 -15.49 15.45
N LYS A 218 -7.78 -14.64 15.97
CA LYS A 218 -9.23 -14.91 16.00
C LYS A 218 -9.79 -15.09 14.60
N SER A 219 -9.40 -14.23 13.63
CA SER A 219 -9.92 -14.28 12.26
C SER A 219 -9.61 -15.60 11.54
N VAL A 220 -8.44 -16.21 11.82
CA VAL A 220 -8.03 -17.47 11.18
C VAL A 220 -8.50 -18.73 11.96
N THR A 221 -8.88 -18.58 13.22
CA THR A 221 -9.33 -19.68 14.07
C THR A 221 -10.85 -19.72 14.28
N ALA A 222 -11.56 -18.64 13.96
CA ALA A 222 -13.00 -18.57 14.09
C ALA A 222 -13.69 -19.61 13.18
N LYS A 223 -14.57 -20.42 13.80
CA LYS A 223 -15.49 -21.28 13.05
C LYS A 223 -16.66 -20.43 12.55
N THR A 224 -16.46 -19.68 11.49
CA THR A 224 -17.54 -18.96 10.82
C THR A 224 -18.27 -19.90 9.86
N THR A 225 -19.59 -19.80 9.79
CA THR A 225 -20.35 -20.43 8.71
C THR A 225 -20.10 -19.61 7.44
N GLU A 226 -19.19 -20.08 6.59
CA GLU A 226 -18.94 -19.46 5.29
C GLU A 226 -20.20 -19.56 4.42
N SER A 227 -20.53 -18.52 3.67
CA SER A 227 -21.58 -18.57 2.66
C SER A 227 -21.19 -19.51 1.51
N GLU A 228 -22.18 -19.96 0.69
CA GLU A 228 -21.88 -20.80 -0.48
C GLU A 228 -20.96 -20.06 -1.45
N GLU A 229 -21.17 -18.75 -1.62
CA GLU A 229 -20.35 -17.86 -2.45
C GLU A 229 -18.90 -17.78 -1.93
N ALA A 230 -18.71 -17.60 -0.64
CA ALA A 230 -17.36 -17.57 -0.01
C ALA A 230 -16.64 -18.92 -0.17
N ILE A 231 -17.35 -20.05 -0.01
CA ILE A 231 -16.80 -21.39 -0.23
C ILE A 231 -16.34 -21.57 -1.68
N GLU A 232 -17.12 -21.13 -2.66
CA GLU A 232 -16.76 -21.25 -4.07
C GLU A 232 -15.60 -20.31 -4.45
N ALA A 233 -15.60 -19.09 -3.92
CA ALA A 233 -14.48 -18.16 -4.07
C ALA A 233 -13.18 -18.72 -3.48
N LYS A 234 -13.22 -19.32 -2.30
CA LYS A 234 -12.09 -20.03 -1.67
C LYS A 234 -11.54 -21.16 -2.54
N LYS A 235 -12.43 -22.00 -3.09
CA LYS A 235 -12.02 -23.07 -4.02
C LYS A 235 -11.37 -22.50 -5.28
N THR A 236 -11.95 -21.45 -5.83
CA THR A 236 -11.41 -20.74 -7.00
C THR A 236 -10.02 -20.21 -6.72
N PHE A 237 -9.82 -19.52 -5.60
CA PHE A 237 -8.52 -19.00 -5.21
C PHE A 237 -7.47 -20.11 -5.15
N TRP A 238 -7.71 -21.16 -4.34
CA TRP A 238 -6.75 -22.25 -4.14
C TRP A 238 -6.50 -23.08 -5.40
N SER A 239 -7.47 -23.15 -6.31
CA SER A 239 -7.28 -23.84 -7.60
C SER A 239 -6.33 -23.11 -8.56
N LEU A 240 -6.07 -21.82 -8.32
CA LEU A 240 -5.21 -20.98 -9.13
C LEU A 240 -3.83 -20.75 -8.51
N VAL A 241 -3.62 -21.09 -7.24
CA VAL A 241 -2.29 -20.99 -6.60
C VAL A 241 -1.32 -21.94 -7.28
N ASP A 242 -0.16 -21.41 -7.71
CA ASP A 242 0.93 -22.17 -8.31
C ASP A 242 2.17 -22.19 -7.39
N GLY A 243 2.49 -23.37 -6.90
CA GLY A 243 3.67 -23.59 -6.06
C GLY A 243 3.54 -23.07 -4.63
N ALA A 244 4.67 -22.66 -4.07
CA ALA A 244 4.74 -22.12 -2.71
C ALA A 244 4.26 -20.67 -2.69
N HIS A 245 3.76 -20.23 -1.54
CA HIS A 245 3.43 -18.85 -1.25
C HIS A 245 4.27 -18.35 -0.07
N GLU A 246 4.31 -17.04 0.10
CA GLU A 246 4.95 -16.40 1.25
C GLU A 246 3.90 -15.69 2.09
N ASP A 247 4.02 -15.84 3.41
CA ASP A 247 3.23 -15.09 4.39
C ASP A 247 4.16 -14.18 5.20
N GLN A 248 3.79 -12.92 5.29
CA GLN A 248 4.55 -11.89 5.97
C GLN A 248 3.65 -11.12 6.93
N ILE A 249 4.15 -10.82 8.12
CA ILE A 249 3.43 -10.00 9.10
C ILE A 249 4.32 -8.83 9.50
N TYR A 250 3.78 -7.65 9.31
CA TYR A 250 4.40 -6.39 9.66
C TYR A 250 3.59 -5.64 10.72
N VAL A 251 4.23 -4.69 11.38
CA VAL A 251 3.55 -3.70 12.21
C VAL A 251 3.62 -2.34 11.53
N HIS A 252 2.51 -1.63 11.48
CA HIS A 252 2.40 -0.27 10.98
C HIS A 252 3.21 0.68 11.88
N ILE A 253 4.08 1.49 11.27
CA ILE A 253 4.94 2.47 11.94
C ILE A 253 4.42 3.88 11.78
N GLY A 254 3.80 4.18 10.64
CA GLY A 254 3.26 5.48 10.33
C GLY A 254 2.88 5.60 8.85
N HIS A 255 2.25 6.71 8.53
CA HIS A 255 1.79 7.01 7.17
C HIS A 255 1.82 8.52 6.92
N VAL A 256 1.78 8.89 5.64
CA VAL A 256 1.66 10.31 5.25
C VAL A 256 0.21 10.75 5.39
N ASN A 257 0.00 11.75 6.20
CA ASN A 257 -1.25 12.49 6.29
C ASN A 257 -1.19 13.68 5.34
N LEU A 258 -1.80 13.53 4.16
CA LEU A 258 -1.76 14.56 3.12
C LEU A 258 -2.52 15.84 3.52
N GLU A 259 -3.57 15.72 4.33
CA GLU A 259 -4.34 16.89 4.80
C GLU A 259 -3.51 17.76 5.75
N LYS A 260 -2.74 17.14 6.64
CA LYS A 260 -1.84 17.83 7.57
C LYS A 260 -0.49 18.19 6.91
N GLY A 261 -0.12 17.55 5.80
CA GLY A 261 1.18 17.70 5.15
C GLY A 261 2.35 17.20 6.01
N ILE A 262 2.15 16.09 6.72
CA ILE A 262 3.17 15.48 7.60
C ILE A 262 3.14 13.96 7.51
N PHE A 263 4.24 13.34 7.92
CA PHE A 263 4.28 11.92 8.24
C PHE A 263 3.85 11.71 9.70
N ASP A 264 2.69 11.09 9.91
CA ASP A 264 2.16 10.75 11.22
C ASP A 264 2.74 9.40 11.68
N LEU A 265 3.43 9.38 12.83
CA LEU A 265 3.85 8.14 13.47
C LEU A 265 2.65 7.46 14.15
N ALA A 266 2.55 6.15 13.99
CA ALA A 266 1.50 5.36 14.60
C ALA A 266 1.65 5.28 16.12
N GLY A 267 0.61 5.70 16.85
CA GLY A 267 0.58 5.73 18.32
C GLY A 267 1.21 6.98 18.94
N LYS A 268 0.67 7.39 20.09
CA LYS A 268 0.99 8.67 20.73
C LYS A 268 2.42 8.81 21.27
N ASP A 269 3.14 7.72 21.44
CA ASP A 269 4.43 7.67 22.15
C ASP A 269 5.58 7.07 21.29
N ARG A 270 5.49 7.17 19.97
CA ARG A 270 6.50 6.61 19.05
C ARG A 270 7.27 7.66 18.28
#